data_bc63cdc5d775449cca101a76c65b69e8
#
_entry.id   bc63cdc5d775449cca101a76c65b69e8
#
_cell.length_a   1.000
_cell.length_b   1.000
_cell.length_c   1.000
_cell.angle_alpha   90.00
_cell.angle_beta   90.00
_cell.angle_gamma   90.00
#
_symmetry.space_group_name_H-M   'P 1'
#
loop_
_entity.id
_entity.type
_entity.pdbx_description
1 polymer ?
#
loop_
_entity_poly.entity_id
_entity_poly.type
_entity_poly.pdbx_seq_one_letter_code
_entity_poly.pdbx_strand_id
1 'polypeptide(L)'
;MNSSKLYQNTTISTCDDAFQESIDSKAAKTTAYAVIMLISLMGNSAIVLVVFKLQRLQTSTNLFIANMAMSDLLMPLFAMPRMMTMIHFGANRWLIGGNFGLAMCKLAPLFQDVSTAVSIQSLALVAADRFYNVFYPVKAQVMNLRVVKVAIALVWSIAFVVHSPYLYIYRIYLQEGKDYCLLSWSPPFANNMQAQKIYFILLFALLIALPLCTISALYTAVVIRLKRQQCPRLHQSDKARKMREKHNRAILQLAIVIVIVFVLCWTPFTTFVFLKFFVWGKTQCRQSHTAFAVQFIAHSISAINPCVYAIFSSSYRRGLKEVLTCCASQRCVPTKSCRISPVAVDENLEMQTVRCS
;
A
#
# COMPACT_ATOMS: atom_id res chain seq x y z
N MET A 1 -36.60 13.23 -15.24
CA MET A 1 -37.08 12.09 -14.44
C MET A 1 -36.71 12.37 -13.00
N ASN A 2 -37.72 12.54 -12.15
CA ASN A 2 -37.64 13.07 -10.79
C ASN A 2 -36.83 12.15 -9.84
N SER A 3 -35.71 12.65 -9.32
CA SER A 3 -34.86 11.98 -8.32
C SER A 3 -35.40 12.03 -6.87
N SER A 4 -36.69 12.28 -6.69
CA SER A 4 -37.27 12.63 -5.38
C SER A 4 -38.06 11.53 -4.68
N LYS A 5 -37.92 10.26 -5.06
CA LYS A 5 -38.63 9.14 -4.36
C LYS A 5 -37.74 7.94 -4.11
N LEU A 6 -36.71 8.10 -3.24
CA LEU A 6 -36.15 6.95 -2.56
C LEU A 6 -35.97 7.25 -1.06
N TYR A 7 -37.01 7.77 -0.44
CA TYR A 7 -37.16 7.82 1.00
C TYR A 7 -37.68 6.46 1.48
N GLN A 8 -36.80 5.52 1.74
CA GLN A 8 -37.14 4.39 2.58
C GLN A 8 -36.65 4.71 4.00
N ASN A 9 -37.60 4.64 4.95
CA ASN A 9 -37.41 4.72 6.40
C ASN A 9 -36.49 3.59 6.89
N THR A 10 -35.21 3.67 6.55
CA THR A 10 -34.18 2.93 7.24
C THR A 10 -33.85 3.77 8.46
N THR A 11 -34.47 3.45 9.60
CA THR A 11 -33.99 3.94 10.91
C THR A 11 -32.53 3.56 11.03
N ILE A 12 -31.66 4.51 10.69
CA ILE A 12 -30.25 4.44 11.03
C ILE A 12 -30.28 4.59 12.53
N SER A 13 -30.05 3.50 13.28
CA SER A 13 -29.77 3.63 14.71
C SER A 13 -28.49 4.44 14.83
N THR A 14 -28.63 5.74 14.97
CA THR A 14 -27.55 6.65 15.24
C THR A 14 -27.08 6.35 16.65
N CYS A 15 -25.94 5.67 16.76
CA CYS A 15 -25.25 5.47 18.03
C CYS A 15 -24.61 6.77 18.55
N ASP A 16 -24.92 7.91 17.93
CA ASP A 16 -24.30 9.20 18.21
C ASP A 16 -24.73 9.81 19.55
N ASP A 17 -25.87 9.43 20.09
CA ASP A 17 -26.43 10.11 21.28
C ASP A 17 -25.90 9.54 22.62
N ALA A 18 -25.18 8.43 22.62
CA ALA A 18 -24.78 7.78 23.87
C ALA A 18 -23.39 8.15 24.40
N PHE A 19 -22.52 8.78 23.59
CA PHE A 19 -21.17 9.10 24.02
C PHE A 19 -20.64 10.40 23.37
N GLN A 20 -20.87 11.51 24.04
CA GLN A 20 -20.30 12.79 23.64
C GLN A 20 -18.79 12.77 23.95
N GLU A 21 -18.00 12.51 22.92
CA GLU A 21 -16.53 12.44 23.03
C GLU A 21 -15.96 13.83 23.39
N SER A 22 -15.01 13.86 24.35
CA SER A 22 -14.37 15.11 24.80
C SER A 22 -13.61 15.78 23.65
N ILE A 23 -13.54 17.11 23.70
CA ILE A 23 -12.79 17.93 22.72
C ILE A 23 -11.34 17.48 22.66
N ASP A 24 -10.73 17.18 23.80
CA ASP A 24 -9.32 16.74 23.91
C ASP A 24 -9.12 15.39 23.19
N SER A 25 -10.05 14.45 23.33
CA SER A 25 -9.99 13.16 22.62
C SER A 25 -10.08 13.36 21.11
N LYS A 26 -11.01 14.19 20.63
CA LYS A 26 -11.12 14.52 19.19
C LYS A 26 -9.86 15.21 18.66
N ALA A 27 -9.30 16.16 19.42
CA ALA A 27 -8.06 16.84 19.06
C ALA A 27 -6.89 15.86 18.97
N ALA A 28 -6.72 14.97 19.95
CA ALA A 28 -5.67 13.96 19.96
C ALA A 28 -5.77 13.01 18.75
N LYS A 29 -6.98 12.51 18.44
CA LYS A 29 -7.22 11.65 17.29
C LYS A 29 -6.93 12.34 15.96
N THR A 30 -7.34 13.60 15.83
CA THR A 30 -7.09 14.40 14.61
C THR A 30 -5.61 14.68 14.44
N THR A 31 -4.91 15.04 15.51
CA THR A 31 -3.45 15.24 15.49
C THR A 31 -2.72 13.95 15.07
N ALA A 32 -3.12 12.80 15.61
CA ALA A 32 -2.54 11.52 15.24
C ALA A 32 -2.73 11.23 13.73
N TYR A 33 -3.93 11.47 13.19
CA TYR A 33 -4.17 11.32 11.74
C TYR A 33 -3.38 12.35 10.92
N ALA A 34 -3.27 13.59 11.35
CA ALA A 34 -2.47 14.61 10.66
C ALA A 34 -0.99 14.21 10.55
N VAL A 35 -0.42 13.68 11.64
CA VAL A 35 0.97 13.22 11.67
C VAL A 35 1.20 12.08 10.69
N ILE A 36 0.39 11.00 10.74
CA ILE A 36 0.57 9.88 9.80
C ILE A 36 0.27 10.28 8.36
N MET A 37 -0.64 11.21 8.12
CA MET A 37 -0.95 11.77 6.80
C MET A 37 0.28 12.48 6.21
N LEU A 38 0.93 13.36 6.98
CA LEU A 38 2.13 14.07 6.54
C LEU A 38 3.30 13.11 6.26
N ILE A 39 3.55 12.16 7.16
CA ILE A 39 4.61 11.16 6.97
C ILE A 39 4.32 10.32 5.72
N SER A 40 3.08 9.90 5.51
CA SER A 40 2.68 9.13 4.33
C SER A 40 2.85 9.92 3.03
N LEU A 41 2.38 11.17 2.98
CA LEU A 41 2.51 12.02 1.80
C LEU A 41 3.99 12.27 1.46
N MET A 42 4.78 12.71 2.43
CA MET A 42 6.19 13.03 2.21
C MET A 42 7.01 11.79 1.88
N GLY A 43 6.84 10.72 2.64
CA GLY A 43 7.63 9.50 2.52
C GLY A 43 7.35 8.76 1.20
N ASN A 44 6.09 8.55 0.84
CA ASN A 44 5.74 7.85 -0.39
C ASN A 44 6.07 8.70 -1.64
N SER A 45 5.85 10.01 -1.60
CA SER A 45 6.28 10.91 -2.68
C SER A 45 7.79 10.86 -2.87
N ALA A 46 8.57 10.82 -1.80
CA ALA A 46 10.03 10.71 -1.86
C ALA A 46 10.47 9.38 -2.48
N ILE A 47 9.82 8.24 -2.14
CA ILE A 47 10.11 6.94 -2.77
C ILE A 47 9.89 7.01 -4.27
N VAL A 48 8.73 7.49 -4.71
CA VAL A 48 8.37 7.62 -6.12
C VAL A 48 9.40 8.50 -6.84
N LEU A 49 9.70 9.68 -6.31
CA LEU A 49 10.68 10.59 -6.90
C LEU A 49 12.07 9.98 -7.04
N VAL A 50 12.58 9.33 -6.00
CA VAL A 50 13.92 8.73 -6.00
C VAL A 50 14.03 7.61 -7.03
N VAL A 51 13.03 6.72 -7.11
CA VAL A 51 13.04 5.60 -8.05
C VAL A 51 12.95 6.08 -9.50
N PHE A 52 12.07 7.05 -9.78
CA PHE A 52 11.89 7.52 -11.17
C PHE A 52 12.99 8.48 -11.63
N LYS A 53 13.59 9.28 -10.75
CA LYS A 53 14.71 10.16 -11.13
C LYS A 53 16.03 9.42 -11.35
N LEU A 54 16.29 8.35 -10.60
CA LEU A 54 17.57 7.67 -10.63
C LEU A 54 17.48 6.34 -11.40
N GLN A 55 17.90 6.34 -12.68
CA GLN A 55 17.84 5.14 -13.55
C GLN A 55 18.47 3.89 -12.92
N ARG A 56 19.55 4.06 -12.14
CA ARG A 56 20.20 2.94 -11.41
C ARG A 56 19.27 2.26 -10.38
N LEU A 57 18.21 2.93 -9.93
CA LEU A 57 17.23 2.38 -9.01
C LEU A 57 16.00 1.78 -9.70
N GLN A 58 15.90 1.84 -11.03
CA GLN A 58 14.79 1.28 -11.80
C GLN A 58 14.92 -0.24 -11.99
N THR A 59 15.13 -0.96 -10.89
CA THR A 59 15.08 -2.43 -10.88
C THR A 59 13.64 -2.90 -10.68
N SER A 60 13.32 -4.15 -11.06
CA SER A 60 11.98 -4.75 -10.89
C SER A 60 11.44 -4.56 -9.48
N THR A 61 12.25 -4.92 -8.47
CA THR A 61 11.87 -4.76 -7.05
C THR A 61 11.57 -3.31 -6.70
N ASN A 62 12.44 -2.37 -7.07
CA ASN A 62 12.24 -0.95 -6.75
C ASN A 62 11.04 -0.36 -7.48
N LEU A 63 10.71 -0.84 -8.69
CA LEU A 63 9.50 -0.44 -9.40
C LEU A 63 8.23 -0.96 -8.71
N PHE A 64 8.24 -2.19 -8.17
CA PHE A 64 7.12 -2.68 -7.36
C PHE A 64 6.98 -1.92 -6.04
N ILE A 65 8.11 -1.53 -5.43
CA ILE A 65 8.13 -0.67 -4.24
C ILE A 65 7.56 0.72 -4.57
N ALA A 66 7.96 1.33 -5.68
CA ALA A 66 7.41 2.60 -6.12
C ALA A 66 5.91 2.49 -6.45
N ASN A 67 5.48 1.37 -7.04
CA ASN A 67 4.06 1.08 -7.27
C ASN A 67 3.25 1.02 -5.96
N MET A 68 3.79 0.35 -4.94
CA MET A 68 3.20 0.32 -3.60
C MET A 68 3.14 1.74 -3.01
N ALA A 69 4.21 2.52 -3.10
CA ALA A 69 4.23 3.89 -2.62
C ALA A 69 3.21 4.79 -3.36
N MET A 70 3.01 4.59 -4.67
CA MET A 70 1.95 5.29 -5.43
C MET A 70 0.54 4.94 -4.93
N SER A 71 0.27 3.67 -4.64
CA SER A 71 -1.02 3.27 -4.06
C SER A 71 -1.19 3.79 -2.63
N ASP A 72 -0.14 3.80 -1.83
CA ASP A 72 -0.17 4.29 -0.45
C ASP A 72 -0.47 5.80 -0.35
N LEU A 73 -0.22 6.59 -1.41
CA LEU A 73 -0.63 8.00 -1.49
C LEU A 73 -2.15 8.18 -1.57
N LEU A 74 -2.92 7.18 -1.96
CA LEU A 74 -4.39 7.27 -1.96
C LEU A 74 -4.96 7.33 -0.53
N MET A 75 -4.29 6.73 0.45
CA MET A 75 -4.73 6.78 1.87
C MET A 75 -4.76 8.19 2.43
N PRO A 76 -3.68 8.99 2.41
CA PRO A 76 -3.68 10.35 2.91
C PRO A 76 -4.55 11.30 2.07
N LEU A 77 -4.81 11.00 0.81
CA LEU A 77 -5.63 11.85 -0.06
C LEU A 77 -7.13 11.63 0.12
N PHE A 78 -7.57 10.40 0.41
CA PHE A 78 -9.00 10.06 0.42
C PHE A 78 -9.48 9.49 1.76
N ALA A 79 -8.75 8.54 2.35
CA ALA A 79 -9.20 7.85 3.55
C ALA A 79 -9.00 8.69 4.82
N MET A 80 -7.82 9.29 5.00
CA MET A 80 -7.51 10.03 6.22
C MET A 80 -8.36 11.31 6.40
N PRO A 81 -8.59 12.15 5.36
CA PRO A 81 -9.52 13.30 5.49
C PRO A 81 -10.95 12.87 5.84
N ARG A 82 -11.43 11.76 5.25
CA ARG A 82 -12.73 11.19 5.61
C ARG A 82 -12.79 10.79 7.08
N MET A 83 -11.73 10.17 7.61
CA MET A 83 -11.65 9.81 9.03
C MET A 83 -11.66 11.03 9.94
N MET A 84 -10.94 12.10 9.59
CA MET A 84 -10.96 13.36 10.35
C MET A 84 -12.37 13.95 10.37
N THR A 85 -13.11 13.92 9.25
CA THR A 85 -14.51 14.33 9.22
C THR A 85 -15.37 13.50 10.17
N MET A 86 -15.20 12.17 10.20
CA MET A 86 -15.95 11.27 11.07
C MET A 86 -15.67 11.52 12.57
N ILE A 87 -14.46 11.89 12.94
CA ILE A 87 -14.07 12.24 14.33
C ILE A 87 -14.86 13.46 14.83
N HIS A 88 -15.03 14.47 13.99
CA HIS A 88 -15.65 15.73 14.39
C HIS A 88 -17.17 15.74 14.27
N PHE A 89 -17.70 15.11 13.23
CA PHE A 89 -19.12 15.24 12.82
C PHE A 89 -19.93 13.94 12.98
N GLY A 90 -19.29 12.85 13.45
CA GLY A 90 -19.94 11.56 13.66
C GLY A 90 -19.78 10.58 12.50
N ALA A 91 -20.15 9.33 12.77
CA ALA A 91 -19.97 8.22 11.85
C ALA A 91 -20.73 8.42 10.53
N ASN A 92 -20.02 8.22 9.42
CA ASN A 92 -20.57 8.34 8.05
C ASN A 92 -21.15 9.72 7.68
N ARG A 93 -21.00 10.74 8.53
CA ARG A 93 -21.43 12.10 8.22
C ARG A 93 -20.73 12.60 6.97
N TRP A 94 -21.50 13.19 6.04
CA TRP A 94 -20.98 13.67 4.77
C TRP A 94 -21.19 15.18 4.65
N LEU A 95 -20.14 15.93 4.36
CA LEU A 95 -20.17 17.40 4.36
C LEU A 95 -20.16 18.01 2.97
N ILE A 96 -19.91 17.21 1.94
CA ILE A 96 -19.73 17.69 0.58
C ILE A 96 -21.03 17.41 -0.20
N GLY A 97 -21.67 18.48 -0.66
CA GLY A 97 -22.93 18.38 -1.39
C GLY A 97 -22.76 18.22 -2.91
N GLY A 98 -23.90 18.07 -3.60
CA GLY A 98 -23.99 18.02 -5.06
C GLY A 98 -23.34 16.80 -5.71
N ASN A 99 -23.11 16.88 -7.03
CA ASN A 99 -22.54 15.78 -7.81
C ASN A 99 -21.11 15.45 -7.39
N PHE A 100 -20.32 16.46 -7.00
CA PHE A 100 -18.96 16.25 -6.51
C PHE A 100 -18.98 15.48 -5.18
N GLY A 101 -19.89 15.82 -4.27
CA GLY A 101 -20.05 15.09 -3.01
C GLY A 101 -20.46 13.64 -3.24
N LEU A 102 -21.37 13.37 -4.18
CA LEU A 102 -21.76 12.01 -4.54
C LEU A 102 -20.58 11.22 -5.13
N ALA A 103 -19.80 11.84 -6.01
CA ALA A 103 -18.58 11.21 -6.55
C ALA A 103 -17.58 10.87 -5.45
N MET A 104 -17.29 11.80 -4.54
CA MET A 104 -16.36 11.58 -3.42
C MET A 104 -16.87 10.53 -2.42
N CYS A 105 -18.19 10.45 -2.17
CA CYS A 105 -18.78 9.40 -1.32
C CYS A 105 -18.48 7.99 -1.87
N LYS A 106 -18.40 7.82 -3.19
CA LYS A 106 -18.09 6.56 -3.86
C LYS A 106 -16.59 6.32 -3.99
N LEU A 107 -15.85 7.36 -4.37
CA LEU A 107 -14.43 7.24 -4.69
C LEU A 107 -13.53 7.14 -3.45
N ALA A 108 -13.88 7.80 -2.33
CA ALA A 108 -13.04 7.77 -1.15
C ALA A 108 -12.90 6.36 -0.56
N PRO A 109 -13.97 5.58 -0.32
CA PRO A 109 -13.84 4.19 0.11
C PRO A 109 -13.25 3.29 -0.99
N LEU A 110 -13.55 3.55 -2.27
CA LEU A 110 -12.97 2.81 -3.38
C LEU A 110 -11.43 2.93 -3.37
N PHE A 111 -10.90 4.15 -3.33
CA PHE A 111 -9.45 4.37 -3.35
C PHE A 111 -8.76 3.89 -2.08
N GLN A 112 -9.42 3.94 -0.93
CA GLN A 112 -8.92 3.34 0.30
C GLN A 112 -8.65 1.84 0.13
N ASP A 113 -9.62 1.08 -0.38
CA ASP A 113 -9.50 -0.37 -0.48
C ASP A 113 -8.68 -0.80 -1.70
N VAL A 114 -8.71 -0.05 -2.81
CA VAL A 114 -7.78 -0.21 -3.94
C VAL A 114 -6.34 0.00 -3.50
N SER A 115 -6.05 1.02 -2.68
CA SER A 115 -4.71 1.23 -2.11
C SER A 115 -4.20 -0.02 -1.38
N THR A 116 -5.01 -0.56 -0.48
CA THR A 116 -4.67 -1.77 0.27
C THR A 116 -4.45 -2.98 -0.64
N ALA A 117 -5.35 -3.19 -1.60
CA ALA A 117 -5.26 -4.31 -2.55
C ALA A 117 -3.99 -4.22 -3.42
N VAL A 118 -3.67 -3.03 -3.93
CA VAL A 118 -2.45 -2.81 -4.73
C VAL A 118 -1.20 -2.99 -3.88
N SER A 119 -1.19 -2.52 -2.63
CA SER A 119 -0.03 -2.65 -1.74
C SER A 119 0.29 -4.11 -1.44
N ILE A 120 -0.69 -4.94 -1.04
CA ILE A 120 -0.43 -6.34 -0.74
C ILE A 120 -0.07 -7.16 -1.99
N GLN A 121 -0.69 -6.90 -3.14
CA GLN A 121 -0.35 -7.56 -4.39
C GLN A 121 1.05 -7.14 -4.87
N SER A 122 1.46 -5.89 -4.66
CA SER A 122 2.84 -5.44 -4.93
C SER A 122 3.86 -6.19 -4.08
N LEU A 123 3.55 -6.48 -2.80
CA LEU A 123 4.39 -7.33 -1.96
C LEU A 123 4.49 -8.76 -2.52
N ALA A 124 3.40 -9.32 -3.05
CA ALA A 124 3.42 -10.63 -3.71
C ALA A 124 4.30 -10.62 -4.97
N LEU A 125 4.26 -9.54 -5.76
CA LEU A 125 5.15 -9.36 -6.90
C LEU A 125 6.62 -9.24 -6.48
N VAL A 126 6.92 -8.53 -5.38
CA VAL A 126 8.28 -8.48 -4.80
C VAL A 126 8.73 -9.88 -4.37
N ALA A 127 7.87 -10.67 -3.74
CA ALA A 127 8.19 -12.04 -3.35
C ALA A 127 8.46 -12.94 -4.57
N ALA A 128 7.64 -12.82 -5.62
CA ALA A 128 7.83 -13.55 -6.87
C ALA A 128 9.12 -13.14 -7.59
N ASP A 129 9.44 -11.84 -7.64
CA ASP A 129 10.70 -11.33 -8.18
C ASP A 129 11.91 -11.89 -7.41
N ARG A 130 11.85 -11.93 -6.07
CA ARG A 130 12.93 -12.54 -5.26
C ARG A 130 13.05 -14.04 -5.49
N PHE A 131 11.95 -14.76 -5.56
CA PHE A 131 11.94 -16.18 -5.88
C PHE A 131 12.60 -16.44 -7.23
N TYR A 132 12.19 -15.72 -8.27
CA TYR A 132 12.75 -15.86 -9.61
C TYR A 132 14.25 -15.57 -9.66
N ASN A 133 14.71 -14.50 -9.01
CA ASN A 133 16.13 -14.13 -8.95
C ASN A 133 17.01 -15.15 -8.22
N VAL A 134 16.46 -15.87 -7.22
CA VAL A 134 17.20 -16.88 -6.45
C VAL A 134 17.23 -18.24 -7.16
N PHE A 135 16.11 -18.62 -7.78
CA PHE A 135 15.98 -19.94 -8.42
C PHE A 135 16.54 -19.96 -9.86
N TYR A 136 16.46 -18.85 -10.59
CA TYR A 136 16.86 -18.75 -11.99
C TYR A 136 17.84 -17.58 -12.24
N PRO A 137 19.01 -17.57 -11.61
CA PRO A 137 19.92 -16.42 -11.61
C PRO A 137 20.44 -16.01 -12.98
N VAL A 138 20.55 -16.95 -13.93
CA VAL A 138 20.99 -16.69 -15.32
C VAL A 138 19.86 -16.01 -16.13
N LYS A 139 18.63 -16.47 -15.98
CA LYS A 139 17.45 -15.89 -16.66
C LYS A 139 16.99 -14.58 -16.03
N ALA A 140 17.26 -14.38 -14.74
CA ALA A 140 16.85 -13.18 -14.00
C ALA A 140 17.54 -11.89 -14.48
N GLN A 141 18.71 -11.98 -15.13
CA GLN A 141 19.38 -10.83 -15.73
C GLN A 141 18.57 -10.20 -16.89
N VAL A 142 17.55 -10.87 -17.37
CA VAL A 142 16.71 -10.47 -18.53
C VAL A 142 15.26 -10.19 -18.12
N MET A 143 14.96 -9.93 -16.86
CA MET A 143 13.59 -9.58 -16.50
C MET A 143 13.19 -8.25 -17.18
N ASN A 144 12.45 -8.40 -18.28
CA ASN A 144 12.09 -7.31 -19.18
C ASN A 144 11.17 -6.32 -18.44
N LEU A 145 11.51 -5.04 -18.47
CA LEU A 145 10.67 -3.96 -17.94
C LEU A 145 9.22 -4.01 -18.45
N ARG A 146 8.97 -4.63 -19.60
CA ARG A 146 7.62 -4.85 -20.11
C ARG A 146 6.81 -5.79 -19.19
N VAL A 147 7.42 -6.87 -18.69
CA VAL A 147 6.77 -7.80 -17.76
C VAL A 147 6.41 -7.09 -16.45
N VAL A 148 7.32 -6.26 -15.92
CA VAL A 148 7.07 -5.47 -14.71
C VAL A 148 5.89 -4.50 -14.91
N LYS A 149 5.86 -3.78 -16.03
CA LYS A 149 4.76 -2.85 -16.35
C LYS A 149 3.42 -3.57 -16.51
N VAL A 150 3.41 -4.71 -17.19
CA VAL A 150 2.20 -5.54 -17.35
C VAL A 150 1.72 -6.06 -15.98
N ALA A 151 2.62 -6.55 -15.14
CA ALA A 151 2.27 -7.01 -13.80
C ALA A 151 1.65 -5.89 -12.95
N ILE A 152 2.23 -4.69 -12.99
CA ILE A 152 1.68 -3.51 -12.32
C ILE A 152 0.28 -3.18 -12.86
N ALA A 153 0.11 -3.13 -14.18
CA ALA A 153 -1.19 -2.85 -14.79
C ALA A 153 -2.25 -3.87 -14.40
N LEU A 154 -1.90 -5.17 -14.35
CA LEU A 154 -2.79 -6.23 -13.89
C LEU A 154 -3.22 -6.06 -12.43
N VAL A 155 -2.28 -5.73 -11.55
CA VAL A 155 -2.58 -5.48 -10.12
C VAL A 155 -3.60 -4.35 -9.95
N TRP A 156 -3.41 -3.22 -10.63
CA TRP A 156 -4.38 -2.11 -10.60
C TRP A 156 -5.72 -2.50 -11.19
N SER A 157 -5.72 -3.20 -12.34
CA SER A 157 -6.95 -3.65 -13.00
C SER A 157 -7.76 -4.59 -12.09
N ILE A 158 -7.11 -5.58 -11.46
CA ILE A 158 -7.75 -6.51 -10.52
C ILE A 158 -8.32 -5.72 -9.33
N ALA A 159 -7.55 -4.81 -8.75
CA ALA A 159 -7.99 -4.02 -7.60
C ALA A 159 -9.24 -3.18 -7.95
N PHE A 160 -9.25 -2.49 -9.10
CA PHE A 160 -10.40 -1.71 -9.53
C PHE A 160 -11.63 -2.58 -9.87
N VAL A 161 -11.44 -3.68 -10.58
CA VAL A 161 -12.54 -4.59 -10.95
C VAL A 161 -13.21 -5.16 -9.71
N VAL A 162 -12.41 -5.64 -8.75
CA VAL A 162 -12.94 -6.26 -7.52
C VAL A 162 -13.66 -5.24 -6.64
N HIS A 163 -13.21 -3.97 -6.59
CA HIS A 163 -13.86 -2.90 -5.82
C HIS A 163 -14.87 -2.08 -6.62
N SER A 164 -15.08 -2.36 -7.91
CA SER A 164 -16.06 -1.64 -8.75
C SER A 164 -17.49 -1.60 -8.17
N PRO A 165 -17.99 -2.60 -7.40
CA PRO A 165 -19.28 -2.51 -6.74
C PRO A 165 -19.45 -1.27 -5.85
N TYR A 166 -18.35 -0.69 -5.33
CA TYR A 166 -18.39 0.54 -4.51
C TYR A 166 -19.01 1.72 -5.25
N LEU A 167 -18.85 1.80 -6.56
CA LEU A 167 -19.48 2.83 -7.39
C LEU A 167 -21.00 2.76 -7.41
N TYR A 168 -21.56 1.60 -7.08
CA TYR A 168 -23.00 1.38 -6.99
C TYR A 168 -23.53 1.43 -5.56
N ILE A 169 -22.85 0.76 -4.61
CA ILE A 169 -23.37 0.53 -3.25
C ILE A 169 -23.21 1.72 -2.30
N TYR A 170 -22.25 2.64 -2.55
CA TYR A 170 -22.12 3.85 -1.75
C TYR A 170 -23.08 4.92 -2.27
N ARG A 171 -23.93 5.44 -1.36
CA ARG A 171 -24.98 6.42 -1.67
C ARG A 171 -25.07 7.47 -0.57
N ILE A 172 -25.55 8.66 -0.94
CA ILE A 172 -25.86 9.72 0.03
C ILE A 172 -27.32 9.59 0.43
N TYR A 173 -27.57 9.57 1.73
CA TYR A 173 -28.88 9.57 2.34
C TYR A 173 -29.04 10.84 3.18
N LEU A 174 -30.16 11.54 3.02
CA LEU A 174 -30.54 12.69 3.82
C LEU A 174 -31.36 12.21 5.01
N GLN A 175 -30.92 12.46 6.24
CA GLN A 175 -31.63 12.16 7.47
C GLN A 175 -31.55 13.38 8.39
N GLU A 176 -32.68 13.86 8.89
CA GLU A 176 -32.78 15.03 9.78
C GLU A 176 -32.00 16.27 9.26
N GLY A 177 -32.12 16.53 7.96
CA GLY A 177 -31.41 17.66 7.34
C GLY A 177 -29.89 17.48 7.21
N LYS A 178 -29.37 16.28 7.45
CA LYS A 178 -27.95 15.96 7.40
C LYS A 178 -27.68 14.85 6.38
N ASP A 179 -26.63 15.03 5.57
CA ASP A 179 -26.19 14.02 4.60
C ASP A 179 -25.29 12.97 5.25
N TYR A 180 -25.52 11.70 4.88
CA TYR A 180 -24.75 10.54 5.30
C TYR A 180 -24.31 9.73 4.09
N CYS A 181 -23.02 9.39 3.99
CA CYS A 181 -22.50 8.49 2.96
C CYS A 181 -22.53 7.06 3.49
N LEU A 182 -23.50 6.28 3.04
CA LEU A 182 -23.75 4.92 3.54
C LEU A 182 -23.63 3.89 2.44
N LEU A 183 -23.29 2.68 2.87
CA LEU A 183 -23.23 1.50 2.03
C LEU A 183 -24.58 0.79 2.02
N SER A 184 -25.14 0.55 0.82
CA SER A 184 -26.39 -0.20 0.64
C SER A 184 -26.37 -1.08 -0.61
N TRP A 185 -26.63 -2.37 -0.43
CA TRP A 185 -26.74 -3.35 -1.51
C TRP A 185 -28.16 -3.42 -2.10
N SER A 186 -29.14 -2.76 -1.48
CA SER A 186 -30.53 -2.74 -1.96
C SER A 186 -30.80 -1.55 -2.89
N PRO A 187 -31.53 -1.72 -3.98
CA PRO A 187 -31.65 -2.92 -4.77
C PRO A 187 -30.29 -3.30 -5.41
N PRO A 188 -30.02 -4.51 -5.90
CA PRO A 188 -30.97 -5.60 -6.16
C PRO A 188 -31.10 -6.60 -5.01
N PHE A 189 -30.23 -6.54 -3.98
CA PHE A 189 -30.22 -7.52 -2.90
C PHE A 189 -31.22 -7.12 -1.79
N ALA A 190 -32.16 -8.00 -1.47
CA ALA A 190 -33.12 -7.78 -0.40
C ALA A 190 -32.47 -7.76 1.00
N ASN A 191 -31.41 -8.57 1.20
CA ASN A 191 -30.68 -8.64 2.48
C ASN A 191 -29.30 -7.98 2.38
N ASN A 192 -29.24 -6.70 2.73
CA ASN A 192 -28.01 -5.91 2.75
C ASN A 192 -26.90 -6.55 3.58
N MET A 193 -27.23 -7.11 4.75
CA MET A 193 -26.25 -7.67 5.68
C MET A 193 -25.62 -8.94 5.11
N GLN A 194 -26.40 -9.81 4.49
CA GLN A 194 -25.92 -11.04 3.88
C GLN A 194 -25.02 -10.73 2.67
N ALA A 195 -25.46 -9.84 1.79
CA ALA A 195 -24.64 -9.41 0.64
C ALA A 195 -23.30 -8.83 1.09
N GLN A 196 -23.29 -7.98 2.13
CA GLN A 196 -22.08 -7.42 2.70
C GLN A 196 -21.15 -8.47 3.31
N LYS A 197 -21.70 -9.47 4.01
CA LYS A 197 -20.90 -10.59 4.58
C LYS A 197 -20.23 -11.39 3.48
N ILE A 198 -20.96 -11.77 2.44
CA ILE A 198 -20.41 -12.54 1.30
C ILE A 198 -19.30 -11.74 0.61
N TYR A 199 -19.57 -10.47 0.32
CA TYR A 199 -18.58 -9.61 -0.31
C TYR A 199 -17.31 -9.44 0.52
N PHE A 200 -17.46 -9.24 1.84
CA PHE A 200 -16.32 -9.16 2.75
C PHE A 200 -15.49 -10.45 2.77
N ILE A 201 -16.13 -11.64 2.80
CA ILE A 201 -15.41 -12.92 2.75
C ILE A 201 -14.64 -13.06 1.45
N LEU A 202 -15.25 -12.70 0.31
CA LEU A 202 -14.60 -12.75 -1.00
C LEU A 202 -13.39 -11.82 -1.08
N LEU A 203 -13.54 -10.57 -0.63
CA LEU A 203 -12.43 -9.61 -0.56
C LEU A 203 -11.29 -10.13 0.33
N PHE A 204 -11.61 -10.60 1.52
CA PHE A 204 -10.64 -11.15 2.45
C PHE A 204 -9.90 -12.35 1.86
N ALA A 205 -10.63 -13.31 1.28
CA ALA A 205 -10.03 -14.51 0.69
C ALA A 205 -9.11 -14.18 -0.50
N LEU A 206 -9.58 -13.36 -1.44
CA LEU A 206 -8.88 -13.08 -2.69
C LEU A 206 -7.76 -12.04 -2.54
N LEU A 207 -7.97 -11.02 -1.73
CA LEU A 207 -7.05 -9.88 -1.68
C LEU A 207 -6.13 -9.88 -0.45
N ILE A 208 -6.42 -10.68 0.59
CA ILE A 208 -5.60 -10.75 1.80
C ILE A 208 -5.06 -12.16 1.99
N ALA A 209 -5.91 -13.16 2.17
CA ALA A 209 -5.49 -14.50 2.53
C ALA A 209 -4.65 -15.16 1.42
N LEU A 210 -5.13 -15.13 0.17
CA LEU A 210 -4.43 -15.73 -0.96
C LEU A 210 -3.06 -15.07 -1.23
N PRO A 211 -2.90 -13.73 -1.30
CA PRO A 211 -1.59 -13.11 -1.42
C PRO A 211 -0.66 -13.43 -0.24
N LEU A 212 -1.13 -13.41 1.01
CA LEU A 212 -0.30 -13.74 2.17
C LEU A 212 0.18 -15.19 2.15
N CYS A 213 -0.67 -16.15 1.78
CA CYS A 213 -0.28 -17.53 1.59
C CYS A 213 0.80 -17.67 0.49
N THR A 214 0.59 -16.99 -0.64
CA THR A 214 1.55 -16.97 -1.76
C THR A 214 2.89 -16.38 -1.33
N ILE A 215 2.88 -15.22 -0.65
CA ILE A 215 4.08 -14.56 -0.12
C ILE A 215 4.83 -15.49 0.82
N SER A 216 4.12 -16.12 1.76
CA SER A 216 4.70 -17.03 2.75
C SER A 216 5.35 -18.25 2.10
N ALA A 217 4.69 -18.86 1.11
CA ALA A 217 5.22 -19.99 0.35
C ALA A 217 6.49 -19.61 -0.43
N LEU A 218 6.46 -18.47 -1.15
CA LEU A 218 7.58 -18.00 -1.94
C LEU A 218 8.80 -17.66 -1.06
N TYR A 219 8.62 -16.94 0.05
CA TYR A 219 9.74 -16.62 0.95
C TYR A 219 10.29 -17.84 1.66
N THR A 220 9.44 -18.79 2.06
CA THR A 220 9.90 -20.07 2.61
C THR A 220 10.79 -20.80 1.62
N ALA A 221 10.37 -20.91 0.36
CA ALA A 221 11.17 -21.54 -0.70
C ALA A 221 12.51 -20.80 -0.92
N VAL A 222 12.50 -19.46 -0.94
CA VAL A 222 13.71 -18.64 -1.07
C VAL A 222 14.67 -18.88 0.09
N VAL A 223 14.19 -18.88 1.34
CA VAL A 223 15.02 -19.11 2.54
C VAL A 223 15.65 -20.52 2.52
N ILE A 224 14.85 -21.54 2.20
CA ILE A 224 15.36 -22.92 2.10
C ILE A 224 16.45 -23.00 1.01
N ARG A 225 16.24 -22.41 -0.16
CA ARG A 225 17.20 -22.40 -1.27
C ARG A 225 18.50 -21.72 -0.88
N LEU A 226 18.43 -20.54 -0.24
CA LEU A 226 19.62 -19.81 0.22
C LEU A 226 20.42 -20.58 1.27
N LYS A 227 19.74 -21.26 2.21
CA LYS A 227 20.41 -22.12 3.19
C LYS A 227 21.14 -23.30 2.52
N ARG A 228 20.51 -23.95 1.53
CA ARG A 228 21.12 -25.05 0.77
C ARG A 228 22.32 -24.63 -0.11
N GLN A 229 22.36 -23.37 -0.56
CA GLN A 229 23.45 -22.85 -1.39
C GLN A 229 24.71 -22.48 -0.58
N GLN A 230 24.68 -22.54 0.75
CA GLN A 230 25.85 -22.27 1.60
C GLN A 230 26.89 -23.38 1.58
N CYS A 231 26.61 -24.53 0.95
CA CYS A 231 27.61 -25.58 0.75
C CYS A 231 28.65 -25.13 -0.30
N PRO A 232 29.97 -25.22 -0.01
CA PRO A 232 31.02 -24.62 -0.86
C PRO A 232 31.09 -25.33 -2.21
N ARG A 233 30.76 -24.63 -3.29
CA ARG A 233 31.12 -24.99 -4.66
C ARG A 233 32.41 -24.23 -5.02
N LEU A 234 33.48 -24.97 -5.27
CA LEU A 234 34.76 -24.49 -5.77
C LEU A 234 34.55 -23.76 -7.12
N HIS A 235 35.17 -22.61 -7.30
CA HIS A 235 35.33 -21.83 -8.54
C HIS A 235 34.37 -20.68 -8.83
N GLN A 236 34.25 -19.74 -7.91
CA GLN A 236 33.86 -18.38 -8.28
C GLN A 236 34.52 -17.39 -7.34
N SER A 237 34.96 -16.21 -7.84
CA SER A 237 35.67 -15.23 -6.98
C SER A 237 34.83 -14.93 -5.72
N ASP A 238 35.33 -15.34 -4.57
CA ASP A 238 34.63 -15.32 -3.28
C ASP A 238 34.02 -13.93 -2.91
N LYS A 239 34.66 -12.86 -3.37
CA LYS A 239 34.26 -11.48 -3.05
C LYS A 239 32.95 -11.05 -3.73
N ALA A 240 32.81 -11.30 -5.03
CA ALA A 240 31.60 -10.94 -5.80
C ALA A 240 30.40 -11.76 -5.35
N ARG A 241 30.60 -13.05 -5.06
CA ARG A 241 29.57 -13.95 -4.52
C ARG A 241 29.08 -13.49 -3.16
N LYS A 242 29.99 -13.19 -2.22
CA LYS A 242 29.65 -12.70 -0.87
C LYS A 242 28.88 -11.36 -0.93
N MET A 243 29.27 -10.44 -1.83
CA MET A 243 28.55 -9.18 -2.02
C MET A 243 27.12 -9.40 -2.53
N ARG A 244 26.93 -10.29 -3.51
CA ARG A 244 25.60 -10.62 -4.06
C ARG A 244 24.71 -11.30 -3.01
N GLU A 245 25.24 -12.23 -2.23
CA GLU A 245 24.54 -12.89 -1.13
C GLU A 245 24.12 -11.89 -0.05
N LYS A 246 25.02 -10.98 0.36
CA LYS A 246 24.69 -9.90 1.32
C LYS A 246 23.59 -9.00 0.81
N HIS A 247 23.63 -8.63 -0.47
CA HIS A 247 22.58 -7.81 -1.10
C HIS A 247 21.24 -8.53 -1.13
N ASN A 248 21.22 -9.80 -1.54
CA ASN A 248 20.00 -10.60 -1.60
C ASN A 248 19.37 -10.79 -0.19
N ARG A 249 20.19 -11.03 0.83
CA ARG A 249 19.72 -11.13 2.22
C ARG A 249 19.13 -9.82 2.73
N ALA A 250 19.74 -8.69 2.43
CA ALA A 250 19.22 -7.39 2.86
C ALA A 250 17.85 -7.08 2.23
N ILE A 251 17.67 -7.39 0.94
CA ILE A 251 16.35 -7.21 0.27
C ILE A 251 15.32 -8.19 0.83
N LEU A 252 15.72 -9.43 1.10
CA LEU A 252 14.83 -10.42 1.70
C LEU A 252 14.38 -9.99 3.11
N GLN A 253 15.30 -9.50 3.93
CA GLN A 253 14.98 -8.97 5.27
C GLN A 253 14.01 -7.80 5.19
N LEU A 254 14.26 -6.84 4.30
CA LEU A 254 13.37 -5.71 4.07
C LEU A 254 11.95 -6.18 3.73
N ALA A 255 11.83 -7.10 2.78
CA ALA A 255 10.55 -7.60 2.32
C ALA A 255 9.80 -8.38 3.42
N ILE A 256 10.49 -9.19 4.21
CA ILE A 256 9.91 -9.91 5.36
C ILE A 256 9.40 -8.91 6.41
N VAL A 257 10.17 -7.87 6.73
CA VAL A 257 9.76 -6.83 7.69
C VAL A 257 8.48 -6.14 7.22
N ILE A 258 8.37 -5.80 5.93
CA ILE A 258 7.16 -5.15 5.39
C ILE A 258 5.94 -6.07 5.51
N VAL A 259 6.09 -7.37 5.22
CA VAL A 259 5.00 -8.34 5.36
C VAL A 259 4.56 -8.48 6.82
N ILE A 260 5.51 -8.55 7.77
CA ILE A 260 5.20 -8.61 9.20
C ILE A 260 4.43 -7.36 9.63
N VAL A 261 4.91 -6.18 9.24
CA VAL A 261 4.24 -4.90 9.54
C VAL A 261 2.83 -4.88 8.94
N PHE A 262 2.67 -5.34 7.69
CA PHE A 262 1.36 -5.45 7.05
C PHE A 262 0.40 -6.32 7.87
N VAL A 263 0.82 -7.52 8.26
CA VAL A 263 0.02 -8.44 9.06
C VAL A 263 -0.35 -7.81 10.40
N LEU A 264 0.62 -7.22 11.10
CA LEU A 264 0.38 -6.59 12.41
C LEU A 264 -0.60 -5.40 12.33
N CYS A 265 -0.54 -4.61 11.25
CA CYS A 265 -1.43 -3.46 11.08
C CYS A 265 -2.85 -3.88 10.66
N TRP A 266 -2.98 -4.88 9.77
CA TRP A 266 -4.28 -5.26 9.21
C TRP A 266 -5.05 -6.30 10.01
N THR A 267 -4.37 -7.18 10.77
CA THR A 267 -5.04 -8.22 11.57
C THR A 267 -6.03 -7.66 12.59
N PRO A 268 -5.71 -6.61 13.38
CA PRO A 268 -6.67 -6.05 14.34
C PRO A 268 -7.95 -5.55 13.67
N PHE A 269 -7.80 -4.83 12.54
CA PHE A 269 -8.94 -4.28 11.78
C PHE A 269 -9.79 -5.40 11.17
N THR A 270 -9.18 -6.39 10.52
CA THR A 270 -9.89 -7.52 9.89
C THR A 270 -10.64 -8.34 10.94
N THR A 271 -10.00 -8.60 12.08
CA THR A 271 -10.62 -9.30 13.21
C THR A 271 -11.83 -8.53 13.75
N PHE A 272 -11.68 -7.21 13.92
CA PHE A 272 -12.77 -6.35 14.35
C PHE A 272 -13.95 -6.37 13.38
N VAL A 273 -13.69 -6.26 12.07
CA VAL A 273 -14.73 -6.31 11.03
C VAL A 273 -15.41 -7.68 11.00
N PHE A 274 -14.63 -8.77 11.14
CA PHE A 274 -15.17 -10.13 11.24
C PHE A 274 -16.10 -10.27 12.45
N LEU A 275 -15.66 -9.87 13.64
CA LEU A 275 -16.47 -9.92 14.86
C LEU A 275 -17.75 -9.09 14.70
N LYS A 276 -17.66 -7.89 14.12
CA LYS A 276 -18.81 -7.02 13.85
C LYS A 276 -19.86 -7.67 12.96
N PHE A 277 -19.45 -8.35 11.88
CA PHE A 277 -20.40 -8.95 10.95
C PHE A 277 -20.93 -10.31 11.39
N PHE A 278 -20.13 -11.14 12.06
CA PHE A 278 -20.47 -12.53 12.31
C PHE A 278 -20.84 -12.84 13.76
N VAL A 279 -20.31 -12.08 14.73
CA VAL A 279 -20.49 -12.35 16.16
C VAL A 279 -21.42 -11.35 16.82
N TRP A 280 -21.14 -10.05 16.67
CA TRP A 280 -21.83 -9.03 17.47
C TRP A 280 -23.17 -8.54 16.88
N GLY A 281 -23.35 -8.61 15.54
CA GLY A 281 -24.55 -8.13 14.88
C GLY A 281 -24.77 -6.62 15.04
N LYS A 282 -26.06 -6.18 14.97
CA LYS A 282 -26.42 -4.74 14.97
C LYS A 282 -26.36 -4.06 16.35
N THR A 283 -26.10 -4.76 17.43
CA THR A 283 -26.44 -4.32 18.80
C THR A 283 -25.34 -3.58 19.57
N GLN A 284 -24.17 -3.31 19.01
CA GLN A 284 -23.10 -2.72 19.80
C GLN A 284 -22.62 -1.34 19.32
N CYS A 285 -23.27 -0.31 19.88
CA CYS A 285 -22.83 1.09 19.79
C CYS A 285 -21.56 1.41 20.64
N ARG A 286 -21.18 0.53 21.56
CA ARG A 286 -20.14 0.75 22.59
C ARG A 286 -18.69 0.72 22.10
N GLN A 287 -18.42 0.55 20.78
CA GLN A 287 -17.07 0.25 20.31
C GLN A 287 -16.41 1.37 19.46
N SER A 288 -16.82 2.62 19.64
CA SER A 288 -16.26 3.76 18.86
C SER A 288 -14.74 3.87 19.00
N HIS A 289 -14.20 3.78 20.22
CA HIS A 289 -12.75 3.86 20.45
C HIS A 289 -11.97 2.68 19.87
N THR A 290 -12.50 1.45 20.02
CA THR A 290 -11.86 0.26 19.44
C THR A 290 -11.88 0.33 17.91
N ALA A 291 -13.02 0.71 17.31
CA ALA A 291 -13.12 0.90 15.87
C ALA A 291 -12.11 1.93 15.35
N PHE A 292 -11.98 3.06 16.05
CA PHE A 292 -10.98 4.07 15.74
C PHE A 292 -9.57 3.52 15.83
N ALA A 293 -9.21 2.85 16.94
CA ALA A 293 -7.87 2.35 17.18
C ALA A 293 -7.42 1.34 16.12
N VAL A 294 -8.26 0.34 15.80
CA VAL A 294 -7.91 -0.68 14.80
C VAL A 294 -7.84 -0.09 13.39
N GLN A 295 -8.66 0.89 13.07
CA GLN A 295 -8.63 1.57 11.78
C GLN A 295 -7.43 2.50 11.67
N PHE A 296 -7.07 3.21 12.73
CA PHE A 296 -5.87 4.02 12.81
C PHE A 296 -4.60 3.18 12.61
N ILE A 297 -4.51 2.02 13.28
CA ILE A 297 -3.39 1.08 13.11
C ILE A 297 -3.32 0.61 11.65
N ALA A 298 -4.46 0.23 11.04
CA ALA A 298 -4.49 -0.21 9.65
C ALA A 298 -4.04 0.92 8.68
N HIS A 299 -4.50 2.15 8.87
CA HIS A 299 -4.12 3.28 8.03
C HIS A 299 -2.65 3.71 8.23
N SER A 300 -2.07 3.46 9.41
CA SER A 300 -0.69 3.80 9.72
C SER A 300 0.33 3.08 8.82
N ILE A 301 -0.06 1.97 8.19
CA ILE A 301 0.84 1.22 7.30
C ILE A 301 1.38 2.09 6.16
N SER A 302 0.56 3.00 5.60
CA SER A 302 1.00 3.90 4.54
C SER A 302 2.10 4.88 4.98
N ALA A 303 2.15 5.21 6.28
CA ALA A 303 3.22 6.01 6.88
C ALA A 303 4.43 5.16 7.33
N ILE A 304 4.18 3.92 7.76
CA ILE A 304 5.25 3.01 8.21
C ILE A 304 6.10 2.52 7.05
N ASN A 305 5.50 2.22 5.89
CA ASN A 305 6.20 1.73 4.71
C ASN A 305 7.42 2.59 4.31
N PRO A 306 7.30 3.90 4.08
CA PRO A 306 8.47 4.74 3.76
C PRO A 306 9.51 4.77 4.88
N CYS A 307 9.11 4.70 6.15
CA CYS A 307 10.04 4.61 7.28
C CYS A 307 10.85 3.31 7.23
N VAL A 308 10.22 2.18 6.95
CA VAL A 308 10.90 0.89 6.79
C VAL A 308 11.92 0.96 5.65
N TYR A 309 11.57 1.55 4.50
CA TYR A 309 12.54 1.75 3.41
C TYR A 309 13.70 2.66 3.81
N ALA A 310 13.43 3.74 4.52
CA ALA A 310 14.46 4.65 5.00
C ALA A 310 15.43 3.97 5.96
N ILE A 311 14.96 3.04 6.79
CA ILE A 311 15.80 2.32 7.77
C ILE A 311 16.58 1.20 7.09
N PHE A 312 15.94 0.36 6.29
CA PHE A 312 16.53 -0.89 5.80
C PHE A 312 17.20 -0.78 4.42
N SER A 313 16.86 0.21 3.58
CA SER A 313 17.43 0.35 2.24
C SER A 313 18.52 1.42 2.16
N SER A 314 19.80 1.00 2.15
CA SER A 314 20.93 1.92 1.95
C SER A 314 20.92 2.58 0.56
N SER A 315 20.42 1.89 -0.44
CA SER A 315 20.28 2.43 -1.81
C SER A 315 19.25 3.56 -1.87
N TYR A 316 18.13 3.41 -1.16
CA TYR A 316 17.13 4.46 -1.03
C TYR A 316 17.68 5.68 -0.29
N ARG A 317 18.33 5.50 0.87
CA ARG A 317 18.93 6.61 1.64
C ARG A 317 19.93 7.41 0.81
N ARG A 318 20.79 6.75 0.04
CA ARG A 318 21.75 7.42 -0.86
C ARG A 318 21.02 8.16 -1.98
N GLY A 319 20.03 7.54 -2.60
CA GLY A 319 19.22 8.17 -3.64
C GLY A 319 18.47 9.39 -3.13
N LEU A 320 17.89 9.33 -1.94
CA LEU A 320 17.20 10.45 -1.31
C LEU A 320 18.13 11.64 -1.06
N LYS A 321 19.32 11.38 -0.48
CA LYS A 321 20.34 12.42 -0.29
C LYS A 321 20.73 13.08 -1.61
N GLU A 322 20.97 12.31 -2.65
CA GLU A 322 21.33 12.79 -3.98
C GLU A 322 20.23 13.69 -4.57
N VAL A 323 18.96 13.25 -4.52
CA VAL A 323 17.83 14.04 -5.00
C VAL A 323 17.65 15.34 -4.22
N LEU A 324 17.78 15.30 -2.88
CA LEU A 324 17.68 16.49 -2.02
C LEU A 324 18.84 17.47 -2.27
N THR A 325 20.06 16.98 -2.45
CA THR A 325 21.23 17.83 -2.75
C THR A 325 21.10 18.49 -4.12
N CYS A 326 20.62 17.75 -5.13
CA CYS A 326 20.34 18.32 -6.46
C CYS A 326 19.26 19.41 -6.41
N CYS A 327 18.19 19.21 -5.64
CA CYS A 327 17.14 20.20 -5.49
C CYS A 327 17.64 21.46 -4.75
N ALA A 328 18.49 21.32 -3.74
CA ALA A 328 19.05 22.43 -2.99
C ALA A 328 20.09 23.25 -3.79
N SER A 329 20.82 22.60 -4.70
CA SER A 329 21.94 23.20 -5.46
C SER A 329 21.53 23.87 -6.77
N GLN A 330 20.25 23.82 -7.18
CA GLN A 330 19.77 24.26 -8.52
C GLN A 330 20.59 23.74 -9.72
N ARG A 331 21.53 22.83 -9.51
CA ARG A 331 22.41 22.24 -10.52
C ARG A 331 21.94 20.83 -10.90
N CYS A 332 20.69 20.68 -11.34
CA CYS A 332 20.26 19.49 -12.05
C CYS A 332 20.76 19.58 -13.51
N VAL A 333 22.06 19.39 -13.71
CA VAL A 333 22.58 18.99 -15.02
C VAL A 333 22.27 17.50 -15.14
N PRO A 334 21.50 17.04 -16.16
CA PRO A 334 21.35 15.62 -16.40
C PRO A 334 22.75 15.09 -16.74
N THR A 335 23.35 14.33 -15.84
CA THR A 335 24.58 13.60 -16.13
C THR A 335 24.30 12.68 -17.30
N LYS A 336 24.83 13.07 -18.47
CA LYS A 336 24.86 12.25 -19.68
C LYS A 336 25.37 10.87 -19.28
N SER A 337 24.61 9.85 -19.65
CA SER A 337 24.95 8.44 -19.62
C SER A 337 26.42 8.22 -19.93
N CYS A 338 27.21 7.87 -18.91
CA CYS A 338 28.48 7.20 -19.12
C CYS A 338 28.14 5.80 -19.64
N ARG A 339 28.05 5.63 -20.96
CA ARG A 339 28.02 4.32 -21.60
C ARG A 339 29.37 3.68 -21.28
N ILE A 340 29.36 2.73 -20.37
CA ILE A 340 30.46 1.77 -20.25
C ILE A 340 30.31 0.86 -21.49
N SER A 341 31.12 1.13 -22.51
CA SER A 341 31.33 0.16 -23.58
C SER A 341 31.92 -1.10 -22.96
N PRO A 342 31.49 -2.32 -23.40
CA PRO A 342 32.15 -3.53 -22.95
C PRO A 342 33.59 -3.49 -23.45
N VAL A 343 34.51 -3.26 -22.52
CA VAL A 343 35.94 -3.42 -22.78
C VAL A 343 36.19 -4.91 -22.88
N ALA A 344 36.68 -5.36 -24.03
CA ALA A 344 37.29 -6.66 -24.20
C ALA A 344 38.40 -6.81 -23.14
N VAL A 345 38.39 -7.98 -22.52
CA VAL A 345 39.43 -8.35 -21.56
C VAL A 345 40.72 -8.55 -22.34
N ASP A 346 41.61 -7.56 -22.28
CA ASP A 346 43.04 -7.76 -22.59
C ASP A 346 43.81 -7.76 -21.27
N GLU A 347 44.47 -8.85 -21.03
CA GLU A 347 45.45 -9.04 -19.95
C GLU A 347 46.64 -8.13 -20.23
N ASN A 348 46.78 -7.03 -19.50
CA ASN A 348 48.06 -6.55 -18.98
C ASN A 348 47.83 -5.21 -18.25
N LEU A 349 48.41 -5.13 -17.07
CA LEU A 349 48.46 -4.01 -16.16
C LEU A 349 48.82 -2.69 -16.80
N GLU A 350 48.05 -1.62 -16.50
CA GLU A 350 48.65 -0.38 -15.98
C GLU A 350 47.53 0.58 -15.53
N MET A 351 47.77 1.21 -14.39
CA MET A 351 46.87 2.15 -13.73
C MET A 351 46.78 3.45 -14.58
N GLN A 352 45.67 3.69 -15.26
CA GLN A 352 45.41 4.98 -15.90
C GLN A 352 44.30 5.72 -15.19
N THR A 353 44.69 6.87 -14.69
CA THR A 353 43.80 7.91 -14.13
C THR A 353 42.79 8.38 -15.17
N VAL A 354 41.50 8.23 -14.82
CA VAL A 354 40.39 8.74 -15.64
C VAL A 354 40.26 10.27 -15.45
N ARG A 355 40.60 11.03 -16.46
CA ARG A 355 40.23 12.45 -16.56
C ARG A 355 38.83 12.56 -17.18
N CYS A 356 37.90 13.21 -16.46
CA CYS A 356 36.65 13.66 -17.02
C CYS A 356 36.85 15.03 -17.66
N SER A 357 36.50 15.16 -18.92
CA SER A 357 36.33 16.41 -19.62
C SER A 357 34.84 16.75 -19.76
#